data_c02b01a04728df7970c4417f91ff1148
#
_entry.id   c02b01a04728df7970c4417f91ff1148
#
_cell.length_a   1.000
_cell.length_b   1.000
_cell.length_c   1.000
_cell.angle_alpha   90.00
_cell.angle_beta   90.00
_cell.angle_gamma   90.00
#
_symmetry.space_group_name_H-M   'P 1'
#
loop_
_entity.id
_entity.type
_entity.pdbx_description
1 polymer ?
#
loop_
_entity_poly.entity_id
_entity_poly.type
_entity_poly.pdbx_seq_one_letter_code
_entity_poly.pdbx_strand_id
1 'polypeptide(L)'
;MVVTAHFIDGDWTYQKKILNFCPIANHKGDTIGRAVESCLLKWGIDRLFTITVDNASSNDVAIDYVKKKTKERDSSILGGEFMHMCYCAHILDLIVQSGLKSIHESIAKVQNVV
;
A
#
# COMPACT_ATOMS: atom_id res chain seq x y z
N MET A 1 6.28 9.14 5.06
CA MET A 1 5.31 8.47 4.17
C MET A 1 4.78 9.47 3.16
N VAL A 2 4.65 9.08 1.91
CA VAL A 2 4.02 9.89 0.85
C VAL A 2 2.65 9.28 0.55
N VAL A 3 1.61 10.12 0.50
CA VAL A 3 0.26 9.72 0.11
C VAL A 3 -0.03 10.32 -1.25
N THR A 4 -0.38 9.48 -2.21
CA THR A 4 -0.75 9.89 -3.57
C THR A 4 -2.17 9.45 -3.88
N ALA A 5 -2.92 10.31 -4.56
CA ALA A 5 -4.22 9.95 -5.13
C ALA A 5 -4.09 9.67 -6.62
N HIS A 6 -4.81 8.66 -7.06
CA HIS A 6 -4.97 8.29 -8.45
C HIS A 6 -6.47 8.25 -8.75
N PHE A 7 -6.90 8.98 -9.76
CA PHE A 7 -8.33 9.06 -10.11
C PHE A 7 -8.53 9.37 -11.58
N ILE A 8 -9.74 9.12 -12.06
CA ILE A 8 -10.21 9.54 -13.38
C ILE A 8 -11.07 10.78 -13.18
N ASP A 9 -10.75 11.86 -13.86
CA ASP A 9 -11.52 13.12 -13.80
C ASP A 9 -12.77 13.10 -14.67
N GLY A 10 -13.52 14.22 -14.68
CA GLY A 10 -14.75 14.35 -15.45
C GLY A 10 -14.57 14.27 -16.98
N ASP A 11 -13.36 14.47 -17.47
CA ASP A 11 -12.99 14.37 -18.89
C ASP A 11 -12.41 12.99 -19.23
N TRP A 12 -12.58 12.00 -18.36
CA TRP A 12 -12.06 10.63 -18.50
C TRP A 12 -10.52 10.55 -18.58
N THR A 13 -9.85 11.54 -18.03
CA THR A 13 -8.38 11.59 -18.01
C THR A 13 -7.85 11.09 -16.68
N TYR A 14 -6.84 10.21 -16.73
CA TYR A 14 -6.15 9.72 -15.53
C TYR A 14 -5.33 10.85 -14.90
N GLN A 15 -5.52 11.02 -13.61
CA GLN A 15 -4.82 12.00 -12.79
C GLN A 15 -4.05 11.31 -11.66
N LYS A 16 -2.86 11.84 -11.38
CA LYS A 16 -2.04 11.47 -10.23
C LYS A 16 -1.64 12.72 -9.46
N LYS A 17 -1.93 12.77 -8.17
CA LYS A 17 -1.57 13.90 -7.31
C LYS A 17 -0.95 13.43 -6.00
N ILE A 18 0.11 14.11 -5.57
CA ILE A 18 0.66 13.93 -4.22
C ILE A 18 -0.24 14.73 -3.27
N LEU A 19 -0.87 14.03 -2.34
CA LEU A 19 -1.77 14.64 -1.36
C LEU A 19 -1.01 15.16 -0.15
N ASN A 20 -0.03 14.39 0.34
CA ASN A 20 0.68 14.75 1.55
C ASN A 20 2.03 14.03 1.69
N PHE A 21 2.95 14.70 2.40
CA PHE A 21 4.16 14.11 2.96
C PHE A 21 3.98 14.02 4.47
N CYS A 22 3.67 12.84 4.98
CA CYS A 22 3.44 12.64 6.41
C CYS A 22 4.74 12.16 7.07
N PRO A 23 5.35 12.94 7.98
CA PRO A 23 6.34 12.39 8.89
C PRO A 23 5.63 11.37 9.80
N ILE A 24 6.12 10.13 9.83
CA ILE A 24 5.57 9.07 10.66
C ILE A 24 6.54 8.84 11.82
N ALA A 25 6.08 9.05 13.05
CA ALA A 25 6.89 8.91 14.23
C ALA A 25 7.31 7.44 14.52
N ASN A 26 6.49 6.49 14.08
CA ASN A 26 6.76 5.07 14.14
C ASN A 26 6.02 4.33 13.01
N HIS A 27 6.54 3.18 12.60
CA HIS A 27 5.94 2.36 11.53
C HIS A 27 4.85 1.39 12.03
N LYS A 28 4.13 1.74 13.10
CA LYS A 28 2.99 0.96 13.57
C LYS A 28 1.79 1.18 12.65
N GLY A 29 1.06 0.11 12.36
CA GLY A 29 -0.08 0.13 11.46
C GLY A 29 -1.16 1.15 11.85
N ASP A 30 -1.49 1.26 13.14
CA ASP A 30 -2.47 2.26 13.63
C ASP A 30 -2.02 3.70 13.33
N THR A 31 -0.72 3.99 13.48
CA THR A 31 -0.19 5.34 13.20
C THR A 31 -0.29 5.66 11.71
N ILE A 32 0.03 4.69 10.87
CA ILE A 32 -0.10 4.80 9.40
C ILE A 32 -1.57 4.99 9.02
N GLY A 33 -2.46 4.15 9.55
CA GLY A 33 -3.90 4.21 9.28
C GLY A 33 -4.52 5.57 9.64
N ARG A 34 -4.19 6.11 10.82
CA ARG A 34 -4.65 7.45 11.25
C ARG A 34 -4.10 8.57 10.38
N ALA A 35 -2.84 8.47 9.93
CA ALA A 35 -2.24 9.45 9.04
C ALA A 35 -2.94 9.45 7.67
N VAL A 36 -3.27 8.29 7.13
CA VAL A 36 -4.05 8.15 5.89
C VAL A 36 -5.46 8.72 6.07
N GLU A 37 -6.16 8.35 7.14
CA GLU A 37 -7.50 8.87 7.46
C GLU A 37 -7.51 10.40 7.54
N SER A 38 -6.57 10.98 8.29
CA SER A 38 -6.42 12.44 8.41
C SER A 38 -6.18 13.11 7.05
N CYS A 39 -5.39 12.47 6.18
CA CYS A 39 -5.15 12.95 4.83
C CYS A 39 -6.43 12.93 3.98
N LEU A 40 -7.19 11.84 4.00
CA LEU A 40 -8.46 11.72 3.28
C LEU A 40 -9.47 12.79 3.72
N LEU A 41 -9.60 13.02 5.02
CA LEU A 41 -10.49 14.04 5.58
C LEU A 41 -10.07 15.45 5.18
N LYS A 42 -8.77 15.75 5.27
CA LYS A 42 -8.23 17.08 4.91
C LYS A 42 -8.49 17.43 3.46
N TRP A 43 -8.45 16.45 2.57
CA TRP A 43 -8.69 16.64 1.14
C TRP A 43 -10.15 16.44 0.73
N GLY A 44 -11.05 16.16 1.70
CA GLY A 44 -12.48 15.96 1.42
C GLY A 44 -12.74 14.73 0.53
N ILE A 45 -11.88 13.72 0.63
CA ILE A 45 -12.05 12.47 -0.15
C ILE A 45 -13.05 11.60 0.61
N ASP A 46 -14.27 11.60 0.13
CA ASP A 46 -15.43 10.92 0.71
C ASP A 46 -15.73 9.57 0.05
N ARG A 47 -15.07 9.24 -1.05
CA ARG A 47 -15.24 7.97 -1.77
C ARG A 47 -13.88 7.35 -2.08
N LEU A 48 -13.65 6.17 -1.52
CA LEU A 48 -12.41 5.43 -1.68
C LEU A 48 -12.69 4.06 -2.30
N PHE A 49 -12.02 3.77 -3.41
CA PHE A 49 -12.14 2.47 -4.09
C PHE A 49 -11.07 1.49 -3.61
N THR A 50 -9.80 1.88 -3.66
CA THR A 50 -8.69 1.00 -3.27
C THR A 50 -7.52 1.80 -2.68
N ILE A 51 -6.72 1.12 -1.87
CA ILE A 51 -5.43 1.60 -1.36
C ILE A 51 -4.36 0.61 -1.79
N THR A 52 -3.32 1.10 -2.44
CA THR A 52 -2.16 0.30 -2.82
C THR A 52 -1.03 0.58 -1.85
N VAL A 53 -0.52 -0.47 -1.21
CA VAL A 53 0.61 -0.43 -0.27
C VAL A 53 1.59 -1.56 -0.57
N ASP A 54 2.81 -1.47 -0.03
CA ASP A 54 3.74 -2.60 -0.04
C ASP A 54 3.31 -3.70 0.95
N ASN A 55 3.99 -4.85 0.89
CA ASN A 55 3.63 -6.03 1.69
C ASN A 55 4.18 -6.01 3.13
N ALA A 56 4.45 -4.84 3.72
CA ALA A 56 4.84 -4.77 5.12
C ALA A 56 3.64 -5.10 6.03
N SER A 57 3.83 -5.97 7.01
CA SER A 57 2.75 -6.41 7.94
C SER A 57 2.07 -5.27 8.70
N SER A 58 2.79 -4.17 8.95
CA SER A 58 2.20 -2.95 9.52
C SER A 58 1.17 -2.29 8.59
N ASN A 59 1.29 -2.51 7.28
CA ASN A 59 0.35 -1.96 6.31
C ASN A 59 -1.00 -2.70 6.31
N ASP A 60 -1.01 -4.01 6.61
CA ASP A 60 -2.26 -4.76 6.76
C ASP A 60 -3.11 -4.18 7.89
N VAL A 61 -2.50 -3.89 9.05
CA VAL A 61 -3.16 -3.25 10.19
C VAL A 61 -3.67 -1.85 9.81
N ALA A 62 -2.87 -1.08 9.06
CA ALA A 62 -3.27 0.25 8.59
C ALA A 62 -4.47 0.18 7.64
N ILE A 63 -4.49 -0.78 6.72
CA ILE A 63 -5.59 -1.00 5.78
C ILE A 63 -6.86 -1.40 6.52
N ASP A 64 -6.78 -2.32 7.47
CA ASP A 64 -7.92 -2.75 8.29
C ASP A 64 -8.52 -1.57 9.07
N TYR A 65 -7.67 -0.71 9.62
CA TYR A 65 -8.11 0.51 10.29
C TYR A 65 -8.86 1.43 9.32
N VAL A 66 -8.29 1.74 8.15
CA VAL A 66 -8.92 2.63 7.16
C VAL A 66 -10.21 2.00 6.63
N LYS A 67 -10.23 0.70 6.36
CA LYS A 67 -11.42 -0.05 5.92
C LYS A 67 -12.56 0.07 6.91
N LYS A 68 -12.28 -0.08 8.21
CA LYS A 68 -13.26 0.12 9.27
C LYS A 68 -13.80 1.55 9.27
N LYS A 69 -12.94 2.55 9.19
CA LYS A 69 -13.32 3.97 9.21
C LYS A 69 -14.12 4.41 7.99
N THR A 70 -13.76 3.94 6.80
CA THR A 70 -14.50 4.23 5.57
C THR A 70 -15.86 3.55 5.56
N LYS A 71 -15.97 2.35 6.13
CA LYS A 71 -17.26 1.65 6.29
C LYS A 71 -18.18 2.38 7.27
N GLU A 72 -17.66 2.85 8.41
CA GLU A 72 -18.40 3.63 9.40
C GLU A 72 -18.99 4.93 8.79
N ARG A 73 -18.35 5.50 7.77
CA ARG A 73 -18.75 6.75 7.08
C ARG A 73 -19.52 6.53 5.78
N ASP A 74 -19.79 5.28 5.40
CA ASP A 74 -20.37 4.91 4.10
C ASP A 74 -19.59 5.49 2.90
N SER A 75 -18.27 5.60 3.05
CA SER A 75 -17.36 6.17 2.06
C SER A 75 -16.58 5.13 1.24
N SER A 76 -16.81 3.84 1.48
CA SER A 76 -16.20 2.76 0.70
C SER A 76 -17.06 2.39 -0.52
N ILE A 77 -16.40 2.26 -1.68
CA ILE A 77 -17.05 1.78 -2.89
C ILE A 77 -17.14 0.24 -2.83
N LEU A 78 -18.26 -0.34 -3.26
CA LEU A 78 -18.51 -1.79 -3.25
C LEU A 78 -18.27 -2.45 -1.87
N GLY A 79 -18.66 -1.76 -0.79
CA GLY A 79 -18.52 -2.29 0.57
C GLY A 79 -17.06 -2.49 1.03
N GLY A 80 -16.08 -1.95 0.29
CA GLY A 80 -14.66 -2.08 0.59
C GLY A 80 -14.06 -3.42 0.16
N GLU A 81 -14.71 -4.17 -0.73
CA GLU A 81 -14.21 -5.46 -1.24
C GLU A 81 -12.84 -5.33 -1.90
N PHE A 82 -12.62 -4.25 -2.65
CA PHE A 82 -11.36 -3.97 -3.36
C PHE A 82 -10.48 -2.94 -2.63
N MET A 83 -10.66 -2.76 -1.33
CA MET A 83 -9.96 -1.72 -0.57
C MET A 83 -8.44 -1.93 -0.51
N HIS A 84 -7.97 -3.18 -0.52
CA HIS A 84 -6.54 -3.49 -0.41
C HIS A 84 -6.00 -4.06 -1.72
N MET A 85 -4.96 -3.42 -2.24
CA MET A 85 -4.18 -3.91 -3.36
C MET A 85 -2.69 -3.87 -3.02
N CYS A 86 -2.01 -5.01 -3.15
CA CYS A 86 -0.58 -5.10 -2.96
C CYS A 86 0.18 -4.42 -4.10
N TYR A 87 1.27 -3.74 -3.76
CA TYR A 87 2.12 -3.10 -4.76
C TYR A 87 2.91 -4.15 -5.56
N CYS A 88 2.56 -4.35 -6.81
CA CYS A 88 3.07 -5.44 -7.64
C CYS A 88 4.59 -5.38 -7.87
N ALA A 89 5.20 -4.20 -7.93
CA ALA A 89 6.64 -4.06 -8.05
C ALA A 89 7.38 -4.64 -6.83
N HIS A 90 6.83 -4.52 -5.63
CA HIS A 90 7.39 -5.13 -4.43
C HIS A 90 7.28 -6.66 -4.46
N ILE A 91 6.17 -7.19 -4.96
CA ILE A 91 6.01 -8.66 -5.15
C ILE A 91 7.05 -9.19 -6.14
N LEU A 92 7.27 -8.48 -7.26
CA LEU A 92 8.29 -8.84 -8.25
C LEU A 92 9.70 -8.81 -7.65
N ASP A 93 10.02 -7.79 -6.85
CA ASP A 93 11.31 -7.67 -6.15
C ASP A 93 11.54 -8.87 -5.21
N LEU A 94 10.55 -9.26 -4.42
CA LEU A 94 10.62 -10.43 -3.54
C LEU A 94 10.84 -11.74 -4.32
N ILE A 95 10.19 -11.90 -5.47
CA ILE A 95 10.38 -13.07 -6.34
C ILE A 95 11.80 -13.12 -6.87
N VAL A 96 12.32 -11.98 -7.37
CA VAL A 96 13.68 -11.88 -7.89
C VAL A 96 14.71 -12.16 -6.79
N GLN A 97 14.56 -11.58 -5.61
CA GLN A 97 15.45 -11.82 -4.47
C GLN A 97 15.45 -13.28 -4.05
N SER A 98 14.28 -13.93 -4.00
CA SER A 98 14.17 -15.36 -3.69
C SER A 98 14.86 -16.22 -4.73
N GLY A 99 14.69 -15.92 -6.02
CA GLY A 99 15.38 -16.61 -7.11
C GLY A 99 16.90 -16.47 -7.06
N LEU A 100 17.40 -15.25 -6.84
CA LEU A 100 18.83 -14.97 -6.71
C LEU A 100 19.44 -15.69 -5.50
N LYS A 101 18.75 -15.76 -4.37
CA LYS A 101 19.19 -16.49 -3.20
C LYS A 101 19.35 -18.00 -3.50
N SER A 102 18.39 -18.60 -4.20
CA SER A 102 18.45 -20.01 -4.62
C SER A 102 19.64 -20.28 -5.54
N ILE A 103 19.91 -19.39 -6.49
CA ILE A 103 21.08 -19.50 -7.39
C ILE A 103 22.39 -19.40 -6.60
N HIS A 104 22.49 -18.42 -5.68
CA HIS A 104 23.68 -18.24 -4.84
C HIS A 104 23.97 -19.47 -3.99
N GLU A 105 22.96 -20.07 -3.37
CA GLU A 105 23.10 -21.31 -2.60
C GLU A 105 23.57 -22.48 -3.48
N SER A 106 23.11 -22.56 -4.72
CA SER A 106 23.53 -23.58 -5.69
C SER A 106 25.00 -23.41 -6.11
N ILE A 107 25.43 -22.17 -6.37
CA ILE A 107 26.83 -21.84 -6.69
C ILE A 107 27.75 -22.16 -5.51
N ALA A 108 27.35 -21.79 -4.29
CA ALA A 108 28.13 -22.08 -3.08
C ALA A 108 28.31 -23.60 -2.85
N LYS A 109 27.29 -24.41 -3.13
CA LYS A 109 27.40 -25.86 -3.07
C LYS A 109 28.41 -26.43 -4.06
N VAL A 110 28.43 -25.90 -5.30
CA VAL A 110 29.40 -26.31 -6.32
C VAL A 110 30.83 -25.92 -5.91
N GLN A 111 31.03 -24.70 -5.40
CA GLN A 111 32.34 -24.26 -4.95
C GLN A 111 32.91 -25.06 -3.78
N ASN A 112 32.05 -25.61 -2.91
CA ASN A 112 32.48 -26.44 -1.79
C ASN A 112 32.81 -27.92 -2.17
N VAL A 113 32.51 -28.32 -3.41
CA VAL A 113 32.79 -29.65 -3.91
C VAL A 113 34.13 -29.73 -4.69
N VAL A 114 34.64 -28.58 -5.08
CA VAL A 114 35.93 -28.42 -5.78
C VAL A 114 37.04 -28.09 -4.77
#